data_38d4aaff4152a88ff189c9ae9ed4f41c
#
_entry.id   38d4aaff4152a88ff189c9ae9ed4f41c
#
_cell.length_a   1.000
_cell.length_b   1.000
_cell.length_c   1.000
_cell.angle_alpha   90.00
_cell.angle_beta   90.00
_cell.angle_gamma   90.00
#
_symmetry.space_group_name_H-M   'P 1'
#
loop_
_entity.id
_entity.type
_entity.pdbx_description
1 polymer ?
#
loop_
_entity_poly.entity_id
_entity_poly.type
_entity_poly.pdbx_seq_one_letter_code
_entity_poly.pdbx_strand_id
1 'polypeptide(L)'
;MNNKLIKNYTVSFDLQSRYLLSAIHGLKGSQKLLLEESTNTTITINNHSLKVIISGDRDNVFKAEKEISQILSDVYFTLDIHSNLMGAIIGKKSADIAKIRSRTDAQILTSPPNESPNRTLEIFGKSKASVENARKMILDVIEKKIDKDFNRDRLNCFRTDQIYRGSHLNAEYISDQLSPSPQLFFIDFHGELNDNEEIYEPIHADDNEVCLNVVHKNGGVLAPFEGFLYRAKVLDLQRESDDIKLVVEFVDFGNISRVSFFKCKPLVAKHLYPRRATPCQLANVKQDTVYVKNPLPVFNRALNNNAIIEEVETDRTHECADLVPIKIKISGVGDLGDHLIQRGVSEMWNDPFSPHLTTPDNKIGTMDVPYIRSGMGECVSMQVRLSDQYRQEYIVGQNFKDDLIDSLDVAYECGKTVLKALHYDDLDKTTLKFTLNDKIPHGGPSHGAAFTILMISECLKLGIPCGKIITGTIDKNGKIGKVGGLREKLLTSKSHNKTQFYVPKANYAEAKSIEVSGLQVIPVDNISDLMTEIFQISL
;
A
#
# COMPACT_ATOMS: atom_id res chain seq x y z
N MET A 1 50.48 48.93 -11.40
CA MET A 1 50.57 47.61 -10.77
C MET A 1 49.37 47.44 -9.83
N ASN A 2 48.31 46.83 -10.31
CA ASN A 2 47.11 46.56 -9.49
C ASN A 2 47.30 45.23 -8.77
N ASN A 3 47.69 45.29 -7.50
CA ASN A 3 47.59 44.16 -6.58
C ASN A 3 46.12 43.88 -6.31
N LYS A 4 45.47 43.07 -7.13
CA LYS A 4 44.23 42.41 -6.74
C LYS A 4 44.57 41.47 -5.57
N LEU A 5 44.22 41.86 -4.35
CA LEU A 5 44.13 40.95 -3.21
C LEU A 5 43.21 39.78 -3.63
N ILE A 6 43.85 38.68 -4.04
CA ILE A 6 43.11 37.39 -4.25
C ILE A 6 42.60 37.01 -2.86
N LYS A 7 41.30 37.26 -2.59
CA LYS A 7 40.65 36.74 -1.38
C LYS A 7 40.59 35.24 -1.55
N ASN A 8 41.48 34.53 -0.88
CA ASN A 8 41.38 33.06 -0.80
C ASN A 8 40.05 32.69 -0.16
N TYR A 9 39.16 32.12 -0.97
CA TYR A 9 37.93 31.55 -0.53
C TYR A 9 38.17 30.11 -0.07
N THR A 10 37.55 29.68 1.02
CA THR A 10 37.75 28.34 1.57
C THR A 10 36.41 27.72 1.92
N VAL A 11 36.18 26.51 1.43
CA VAL A 11 35.03 25.66 1.78
C VAL A 11 35.53 24.39 2.44
N SER A 12 34.81 23.90 3.42
CA SER A 12 35.13 22.62 4.04
C SER A 12 33.85 21.81 4.27
N PHE A 13 33.95 20.50 4.10
CA PHE A 13 32.89 19.56 4.37
C PHE A 13 33.44 18.29 4.99
N ASP A 14 32.59 17.65 5.81
CA ASP A 14 32.91 16.40 6.49
C ASP A 14 32.38 15.22 5.67
N LEU A 15 33.17 14.15 5.57
CA LEU A 15 32.79 12.92 4.89
C LEU A 15 32.38 11.86 5.91
N GLN A 16 31.35 11.08 5.56
CA GLN A 16 30.82 10.03 6.44
C GLN A 16 31.72 8.79 6.51
N SER A 17 32.68 8.63 5.60
CA SER A 17 33.47 7.40 5.48
C SER A 17 34.86 7.63 4.90
N ARG A 18 35.82 6.82 5.36
CA ARG A 18 37.17 6.75 4.78
C ARG A 18 37.19 6.31 3.30
N TYR A 19 36.18 5.57 2.86
CA TYR A 19 36.02 5.16 1.46
C TYR A 19 35.82 6.37 0.55
N LEU A 20 34.98 7.32 0.96
CA LEU A 20 34.73 8.56 0.22
C LEU A 20 35.98 9.43 0.16
N LEU A 21 36.72 9.47 1.23
CA LEU A 21 37.97 10.19 1.30
C LEU A 21 39.03 9.58 0.34
N SER A 22 39.07 8.24 0.27
CA SER A 22 39.95 7.54 -0.67
C SER A 22 39.59 7.79 -2.12
N ALA A 23 38.31 7.99 -2.45
CA ALA A 23 37.85 8.32 -3.81
C ALA A 23 38.34 9.71 -4.24
N ILE A 24 38.33 10.70 -3.36
CA ILE A 24 38.83 12.05 -3.64
C ILE A 24 40.39 12.02 -3.72
N HIS A 25 41.03 11.27 -2.83
CA HIS A 25 42.50 11.17 -2.82
C HIS A 25 43.05 10.45 -4.06
N GLY A 26 42.40 9.35 -4.44
CA GLY A 26 42.87 8.47 -5.50
C GLY A 26 44.11 7.65 -5.13
N LEU A 27 44.57 6.82 -6.05
CA LEU A 27 45.76 6.01 -5.85
C LEU A 27 47.01 6.92 -5.71
N LYS A 28 47.67 6.89 -4.56
CA LYS A 28 48.83 7.74 -4.23
C LYS A 28 48.59 9.25 -4.43
N GLY A 29 47.35 9.71 -4.29
CA GLY A 29 46.97 11.12 -4.42
C GLY A 29 46.73 11.60 -5.85
N SER A 30 46.67 10.70 -6.83
CA SER A 30 46.51 11.06 -8.25
C SER A 30 45.23 11.81 -8.56
N GLN A 31 44.08 11.41 -7.98
CA GLN A 31 42.80 12.07 -8.22
C GLN A 31 42.75 13.48 -7.61
N LYS A 32 43.31 13.63 -6.41
CA LYS A 32 43.46 14.93 -5.74
C LYS A 32 44.30 15.89 -6.60
N LEU A 33 45.45 15.44 -7.12
CA LEU A 33 46.32 16.27 -7.98
C LEU A 33 45.57 16.69 -9.25
N LEU A 34 44.88 15.80 -9.92
CA LEU A 34 44.08 16.11 -11.11
C LEU A 34 43.02 17.17 -10.81
N LEU A 35 42.34 17.06 -9.68
CA LEU A 35 41.33 18.03 -9.24
C LEU A 35 41.95 19.39 -8.95
N GLU A 36 43.09 19.43 -8.26
CA GLU A 36 43.82 20.68 -7.97
C GLU A 36 44.29 21.36 -9.27
N GLU A 37 44.80 20.60 -10.23
CA GLU A 37 45.25 21.11 -11.55
C GLU A 37 44.07 21.60 -12.40
N SER A 38 42.97 20.80 -12.51
CA SER A 38 41.81 21.13 -13.37
C SER A 38 41.00 22.32 -12.87
N THR A 39 41.02 22.55 -11.55
CA THR A 39 40.24 23.61 -10.90
C THR A 39 41.12 24.77 -10.40
N ASN A 40 42.42 24.66 -10.47
CA ASN A 40 43.37 25.63 -9.92
C ASN A 40 43.07 25.97 -8.44
N THR A 41 42.89 24.93 -7.63
CA THR A 41 42.60 25.02 -6.19
C THR A 41 43.59 24.19 -5.39
N THR A 42 43.63 24.41 -4.08
CA THR A 42 44.37 23.56 -3.14
C THR A 42 43.40 22.73 -2.34
N ILE A 43 43.53 21.39 -2.35
CA ILE A 43 42.67 20.48 -1.64
C ILE A 43 43.43 19.83 -0.49
N THR A 44 43.03 20.08 0.74
CA THR A 44 43.62 19.47 1.93
C THR A 44 42.66 18.41 2.49
N ILE A 45 43.18 17.20 2.72
CA ILE A 45 42.42 16.06 3.23
C ILE A 45 42.93 15.69 4.61
N ASN A 46 42.05 15.71 5.59
CA ASN A 46 42.36 15.26 6.94
C ASN A 46 41.78 13.86 7.18
N ASN A 47 42.65 12.86 7.24
CA ASN A 47 42.28 11.45 7.41
C ASN A 47 41.73 11.11 8.79
N HIS A 48 41.99 11.90 9.81
CA HIS A 48 41.52 11.65 11.18
C HIS A 48 40.11 12.20 11.38
N SER A 49 39.87 13.45 10.91
CA SER A 49 38.59 14.10 11.04
C SER A 49 37.64 13.85 9.84
N LEU A 50 38.08 13.08 8.83
CA LEU A 50 37.35 12.84 7.59
C LEU A 50 36.91 14.13 6.88
N LYS A 51 37.74 15.17 6.97
CA LYS A 51 37.42 16.50 6.48
C LYS A 51 38.20 16.82 5.21
N VAL A 52 37.50 17.40 4.23
CA VAL A 52 38.07 17.95 3.00
C VAL A 52 37.93 19.47 3.06
N ILE A 53 39.04 20.14 2.73
CA ILE A 53 39.11 21.60 2.68
C ILE A 53 39.62 21.98 1.28
N ILE A 54 38.87 22.87 0.61
CA ILE A 54 39.18 23.39 -0.72
C ILE A 54 39.48 24.88 -0.57
N SER A 55 40.58 25.34 -1.07
CA SER A 55 41.00 26.74 -0.99
C SER A 55 41.46 27.26 -2.35
N GLY A 56 41.07 28.50 -2.70
CA GLY A 56 41.45 29.12 -3.97
C GLY A 56 40.61 30.35 -4.30
N ASP A 57 40.53 30.70 -5.57
CA ASP A 57 39.57 31.67 -6.07
C ASP A 57 38.16 31.12 -5.94
N ARG A 58 37.20 32.00 -5.70
CA ARG A 58 35.79 31.61 -5.40
C ARG A 58 35.20 30.71 -6.47
N ASP A 59 35.32 31.10 -7.73
CA ASP A 59 34.70 30.35 -8.84
C ASP A 59 35.39 28.99 -9.04
N ASN A 60 36.69 28.94 -8.82
CA ASN A 60 37.48 27.71 -8.85
C ASN A 60 37.13 26.75 -7.71
N VAL A 61 36.89 27.28 -6.51
CA VAL A 61 36.42 26.47 -5.36
C VAL A 61 35.06 25.86 -5.63
N PHE A 62 34.11 26.60 -6.18
CA PHE A 62 32.80 26.06 -6.56
C PHE A 62 32.91 25.00 -7.66
N LYS A 63 33.81 25.18 -8.62
CA LYS A 63 34.07 24.17 -9.65
C LYS A 63 34.64 22.89 -9.02
N ALA A 64 35.61 22.99 -8.13
CA ALA A 64 36.20 21.85 -7.42
C ALA A 64 35.18 21.13 -6.55
N GLU A 65 34.32 21.86 -5.85
CA GLU A 65 33.23 21.30 -5.04
C GLU A 65 32.26 20.49 -5.91
N LYS A 66 31.87 21.01 -7.07
CA LYS A 66 30.99 20.32 -8.01
C LYS A 66 31.66 19.04 -8.58
N GLU A 67 32.94 19.10 -8.97
CA GLU A 67 33.66 17.91 -9.47
C GLU A 67 33.83 16.86 -8.38
N ILE A 68 34.15 17.25 -7.13
CA ILE A 68 34.19 16.34 -5.98
C ILE A 68 32.82 15.71 -5.72
N SER A 69 31.75 16.50 -5.72
CA SER A 69 30.38 15.99 -5.52
C SER A 69 30.01 14.96 -6.58
N GLN A 70 30.45 15.17 -7.84
CA GLN A 70 30.23 14.20 -8.92
C GLN A 70 31.02 12.91 -8.68
N ILE A 71 32.28 13.00 -8.28
CA ILE A 71 33.12 11.82 -7.95
C ILE A 71 32.46 11.03 -6.80
N LEU A 72 32.02 11.71 -5.75
CA LEU A 72 31.40 11.07 -4.62
C LEU A 72 30.07 10.37 -5.03
N SER A 73 29.26 11.00 -5.87
CA SER A 73 28.01 10.41 -6.37
C SER A 73 28.23 9.18 -7.26
N ASP A 74 29.37 9.12 -7.95
CA ASP A 74 29.73 7.98 -8.81
C ASP A 74 30.22 6.75 -8.01
N VAL A 75 30.77 6.96 -6.81
CA VAL A 75 31.38 5.88 -6.01
C VAL A 75 30.63 5.54 -4.72
N TYR A 76 29.56 6.25 -4.43
CA TYR A 76 28.75 6.07 -3.23
C TYR A 76 27.27 6.10 -3.53
N PHE A 77 26.55 5.18 -2.92
CA PHE A 77 25.08 5.15 -2.94
C PHE A 77 24.56 4.71 -1.58
N THR A 78 23.50 5.35 -1.11
CA THR A 78 22.80 4.99 0.13
C THR A 78 21.33 4.75 -0.12
N LEU A 79 20.74 3.87 0.67
CA LEU A 79 19.33 3.52 0.58
C LEU A 79 18.78 3.15 1.96
N ASP A 80 17.73 3.82 2.36
CA ASP A 80 16.97 3.44 3.55
C ASP A 80 15.86 2.47 3.17
N ILE A 81 15.83 1.34 3.83
CA ILE A 81 14.88 0.27 3.58
C ILE A 81 14.38 -0.34 4.88
N HIS A 82 13.21 -0.93 4.82
CA HIS A 82 12.66 -1.67 5.95
C HIS A 82 13.55 -2.88 6.31
N SER A 83 13.67 -3.18 7.60
CA SER A 83 14.52 -4.26 8.14
C SER A 83 14.20 -5.64 7.54
N ASN A 84 12.95 -5.92 7.16
CA ASN A 84 12.56 -7.15 6.48
C ASN A 84 13.21 -7.30 5.09
N LEU A 85 13.33 -6.20 4.34
CA LEU A 85 14.02 -6.20 3.04
C LEU A 85 15.54 -6.30 3.22
N MET A 86 16.08 -5.66 4.26
CA MET A 86 17.49 -5.79 4.62
C MET A 86 17.86 -7.25 4.91
N GLY A 87 16.99 -7.98 5.61
CA GLY A 87 17.17 -9.41 5.87
C GLY A 87 17.28 -10.24 4.59
N ALA A 88 16.48 -9.91 3.56
CA ALA A 88 16.56 -10.58 2.26
C ALA A 88 17.88 -10.29 1.52
N ILE A 89 18.40 -9.06 1.60
CA ILE A 89 19.69 -8.67 0.98
C ILE A 89 20.86 -9.36 1.68
N ILE A 90 20.86 -9.41 3.01
CA ILE A 90 21.92 -10.06 3.78
C ILE A 90 21.94 -11.57 3.51
N GLY A 91 20.77 -12.17 3.45
CA GLY A 91 20.59 -13.59 3.24
C GLY A 91 21.00 -14.45 4.43
N LYS A 92 20.81 -15.77 4.31
CA LYS A 92 21.10 -16.72 5.38
C LYS A 92 22.61 -16.77 5.67
N LYS A 93 23.00 -16.50 6.92
CA LYS A 93 24.43 -16.41 7.33
C LYS A 93 25.25 -15.44 6.47
N SER A 94 24.65 -14.36 6.01
CA SER A 94 25.27 -13.32 5.16
C SER A 94 25.76 -13.82 3.79
N ALA A 95 25.21 -14.92 3.26
CA ALA A 95 25.67 -15.51 2.01
C ALA A 95 25.34 -14.65 0.79
N ASP A 96 24.16 -14.03 0.76
CA ASP A 96 23.71 -13.27 -0.41
C ASP A 96 24.47 -11.95 -0.54
N ILE A 97 24.67 -11.22 0.57
CA ILE A 97 25.46 -10.00 0.55
C ILE A 97 26.95 -10.27 0.24
N ALA A 98 27.49 -11.39 0.70
CA ALA A 98 28.87 -11.78 0.37
C ALA A 98 29.02 -12.07 -1.13
N LYS A 99 28.02 -12.72 -1.74
CA LYS A 99 27.98 -12.97 -3.19
C LYS A 99 27.90 -11.66 -3.99
N ILE A 100 27.13 -10.67 -3.54
CA ILE A 100 27.06 -9.37 -4.21
C ILE A 100 28.42 -8.68 -4.13
N ARG A 101 29.03 -8.62 -2.94
CA ARG A 101 30.36 -8.02 -2.75
C ARG A 101 31.43 -8.64 -3.67
N SER A 102 31.46 -9.97 -3.74
CA SER A 102 32.47 -10.69 -4.56
C SER A 102 32.29 -10.50 -6.07
N ARG A 103 31.06 -10.28 -6.53
CA ARG A 103 30.75 -10.09 -7.96
C ARG A 103 30.90 -8.67 -8.46
N THR A 104 30.81 -7.70 -7.57
CA THR A 104 30.76 -6.28 -7.94
C THR A 104 32.01 -5.51 -7.49
N ASP A 105 32.88 -6.12 -6.70
CA ASP A 105 34.03 -5.47 -6.05
C ASP A 105 33.63 -4.20 -5.25
N ALA A 106 32.34 -4.17 -4.79
CA ALA A 106 31.79 -3.11 -3.99
C ALA A 106 31.83 -3.47 -2.51
N GLN A 107 32.10 -2.50 -1.66
CA GLN A 107 31.88 -2.60 -0.22
C GLN A 107 30.43 -2.23 0.06
N ILE A 108 29.74 -3.09 0.79
CA ILE A 108 28.33 -2.87 1.17
C ILE A 108 28.27 -2.90 2.70
N LEU A 109 27.87 -1.79 3.29
CA LEU A 109 27.67 -1.68 4.73
C LEU A 109 26.17 -1.64 5.01
N THR A 110 25.77 -2.21 6.14
CA THR A 110 24.38 -2.17 6.61
C THR A 110 24.39 -1.66 8.04
N SER A 111 23.49 -0.75 8.38
CA SER A 111 23.32 -0.32 9.76
C SER A 111 23.04 -1.53 10.66
N PRO A 112 23.47 -1.53 11.92
CA PRO A 112 23.18 -2.62 12.85
C PRO A 112 21.69 -2.77 13.07
N PRO A 113 21.20 -3.97 13.44
CA PRO A 113 19.83 -4.14 13.90
C PRO A 113 19.61 -3.28 15.14
N ASN A 114 18.57 -2.48 15.11
CA ASN A 114 18.10 -1.64 16.21
C ASN A 114 16.58 -1.78 16.33
N GLU A 115 15.96 -1.04 17.22
CA GLU A 115 14.51 -1.02 17.40
C GLU A 115 13.77 -0.33 16.24
N SER A 116 14.47 0.46 15.43
CA SER A 116 13.88 1.10 14.24
C SER A 116 13.50 0.07 13.17
N PRO A 117 12.31 0.16 12.59
CA PRO A 117 11.93 -0.68 11.45
C PRO A 117 12.77 -0.39 10.21
N ASN A 118 13.42 0.77 10.13
CA ASN A 118 14.26 1.18 9.00
C ASN A 118 15.72 0.88 9.25
N ARG A 119 16.43 0.55 8.18
CA ARG A 119 17.87 0.32 8.17
C ARG A 119 18.49 0.95 6.93
N THR A 120 19.66 1.53 7.11
CA THR A 120 20.44 2.13 6.03
C THR A 120 21.37 1.10 5.42
N LEU A 121 21.40 1.06 4.10
CA LEU A 121 22.36 0.31 3.28
C LEU A 121 23.23 1.31 2.54
N GLU A 122 24.54 1.13 2.63
CA GLU A 122 25.54 1.96 1.95
C GLU A 122 26.38 1.11 1.02
N ILE A 123 26.61 1.60 -0.19
CA ILE A 123 27.42 0.95 -1.22
C ILE A 123 28.58 1.88 -1.57
N PHE A 124 29.78 1.36 -1.46
CA PHE A 124 31.01 2.05 -1.85
C PHE A 124 31.71 1.23 -2.94
N GLY A 125 32.02 1.85 -4.06
CA GLY A 125 32.71 1.21 -5.18
C GLY A 125 33.98 1.92 -5.54
N LYS A 126 34.92 1.22 -6.19
CA LYS A 126 36.11 1.82 -6.78
C LYS A 126 35.81 2.59 -8.08
N SER A 127 34.64 2.35 -8.65
CA SER A 127 34.14 2.97 -9.87
C SER A 127 32.63 3.04 -9.86
N LYS A 128 32.06 3.91 -10.69
CA LYS A 128 30.65 4.02 -10.96
C LYS A 128 30.03 2.67 -11.32
N ALA A 129 30.67 1.93 -12.22
CA ALA A 129 30.20 0.61 -12.66
C ALA A 129 30.09 -0.40 -11.49
N SER A 130 31.04 -0.35 -10.54
CA SER A 130 30.99 -1.20 -9.34
C SER A 130 29.77 -0.91 -8.47
N VAL A 131 29.47 0.37 -8.24
CA VAL A 131 28.29 0.80 -7.46
C VAL A 131 26.99 0.46 -8.18
N GLU A 132 26.90 0.76 -9.48
CA GLU A 132 25.71 0.48 -10.29
C GLU A 132 25.40 -1.03 -10.37
N ASN A 133 26.44 -1.87 -10.55
CA ASN A 133 26.27 -3.32 -10.55
C ASN A 133 25.80 -3.85 -9.18
N ALA A 134 26.37 -3.34 -8.09
CA ALA A 134 25.93 -3.72 -6.75
C ALA A 134 24.49 -3.29 -6.48
N ARG A 135 24.15 -2.05 -6.84
CA ARG A 135 22.79 -1.51 -6.76
C ARG A 135 21.79 -2.37 -7.53
N LYS A 136 22.13 -2.71 -8.80
CA LYS A 136 21.28 -3.56 -9.63
C LYS A 136 21.00 -4.91 -8.98
N MET A 137 22.05 -5.59 -8.48
CA MET A 137 21.89 -6.88 -7.82
C MET A 137 21.06 -6.78 -6.53
N ILE A 138 21.18 -5.71 -5.77
CA ILE A 138 20.37 -5.46 -4.57
C ILE A 138 18.91 -5.23 -4.95
N LEU A 139 18.66 -4.40 -5.96
CA LEU A 139 17.31 -4.14 -6.44
C LEU A 139 16.65 -5.41 -6.98
N ASP A 140 17.39 -6.31 -7.64
CA ASP A 140 16.88 -7.61 -8.09
C ASP A 140 16.45 -8.53 -6.92
N VAL A 141 17.13 -8.44 -5.78
CA VAL A 141 16.75 -9.17 -4.55
C VAL A 141 15.51 -8.59 -3.94
N ILE A 142 15.42 -7.26 -3.86
CA ILE A 142 14.26 -6.54 -3.31
C ILE A 142 13.03 -6.81 -4.18
N GLU A 143 13.14 -6.65 -5.50
CA GLU A 143 12.06 -6.89 -6.44
C GLU A 143 11.49 -8.32 -6.29
N LYS A 144 12.35 -9.34 -6.31
CA LYS A 144 11.93 -10.73 -6.11
C LYS A 144 11.22 -10.96 -4.77
N LYS A 145 11.62 -10.23 -3.75
CA LYS A 145 10.97 -10.30 -2.44
C LYS A 145 9.60 -9.64 -2.45
N ILE A 146 9.46 -8.50 -3.12
CA ILE A 146 8.21 -7.76 -3.26
C ILE A 146 7.26 -8.52 -4.20
N ASP A 147 7.74 -8.92 -5.39
CA ASP A 147 6.94 -9.56 -6.44
C ASP A 147 6.26 -10.86 -5.97
N LYS A 148 6.92 -11.59 -5.07
CA LYS A 148 6.35 -12.79 -4.46
C LYS A 148 4.99 -12.55 -3.80
N ASP A 149 4.78 -11.35 -3.26
CA ASP A 149 3.59 -10.99 -2.52
C ASP A 149 2.67 -10.04 -3.32
N PHE A 150 3.19 -9.43 -4.41
CA PHE A 150 2.50 -8.39 -5.18
C PHE A 150 1.19 -8.86 -5.82
N ASN A 151 1.21 -10.03 -6.44
CA ASN A 151 0.04 -10.59 -7.15
C ASN A 151 -0.90 -11.41 -6.26
N ARG A 152 -0.71 -11.37 -4.94
CA ARG A 152 -1.71 -11.95 -4.03
C ARG A 152 -2.97 -11.10 -4.10
N ASP A 153 -4.12 -11.74 -4.37
CA ASP A 153 -5.42 -11.08 -4.34
C ASP A 153 -5.62 -10.38 -3.00
N ARG A 154 -5.60 -9.06 -3.03
CA ARG A 154 -5.89 -8.22 -1.89
C ARG A 154 -6.92 -7.18 -2.25
N LEU A 155 -7.69 -6.82 -1.25
CA LEU A 155 -8.71 -5.80 -1.35
C LEU A 155 -8.13 -4.43 -1.66
N ASN A 156 -8.93 -3.69 -2.39
CA ASN A 156 -8.85 -2.24 -2.36
C ASN A 156 -9.09 -1.77 -0.92
N CYS A 157 -8.08 -1.20 -0.29
CA CYS A 157 -8.18 -0.68 1.08
C CYS A 157 -8.92 0.66 1.14
N PHE A 158 -9.17 1.29 -0.01
CA PHE A 158 -9.93 2.53 -0.10
C PHE A 158 -11.37 2.21 -0.47
N ARG A 159 -12.27 2.34 0.49
CA ARG A 159 -13.69 2.28 0.23
C ARG A 159 -14.15 3.54 -0.51
N THR A 160 -15.19 3.42 -1.31
CA THR A 160 -16.07 4.54 -1.58
C THR A 160 -17.02 4.69 -0.41
N ASP A 161 -17.48 5.89 -0.11
CA ASP A 161 -18.64 6.03 0.74
C ASP A 161 -19.81 5.28 0.13
N GLN A 162 -20.75 4.87 0.97
CA GLN A 162 -21.96 4.20 0.51
C GLN A 162 -22.73 5.18 -0.38
N ILE A 163 -22.71 4.95 -1.69
CA ILE A 163 -23.48 5.72 -2.64
C ILE A 163 -24.84 5.08 -2.73
N TYR A 164 -25.84 5.75 -2.19
CA TYR A 164 -27.20 5.24 -2.16
C TYR A 164 -27.83 5.30 -3.56
N ARG A 165 -28.75 4.35 -3.80
CA ARG A 165 -29.60 4.39 -4.99
C ARG A 165 -30.38 5.69 -5.05
N GLY A 166 -30.39 6.36 -6.19
CA GLY A 166 -31.15 7.58 -6.41
C GLY A 166 -30.35 8.70 -7.06
N SER A 167 -30.81 9.91 -6.83
CA SER A 167 -30.24 11.12 -7.42
C SER A 167 -29.41 11.88 -6.38
N HIS A 168 -28.22 12.32 -6.78
CA HIS A 168 -27.28 13.10 -6.01
C HIS A 168 -27.11 14.48 -6.66
N LEU A 169 -27.46 15.54 -5.93
CA LEU A 169 -27.49 16.91 -6.46
C LEU A 169 -26.20 17.70 -6.20
N ASN A 170 -25.39 17.30 -5.22
CA ASN A 170 -24.17 18.02 -4.80
C ASN A 170 -22.88 17.29 -5.22
N ALA A 171 -22.95 16.46 -6.25
CA ALA A 171 -21.77 15.77 -6.76
C ALA A 171 -20.92 16.67 -7.63
N GLU A 172 -19.61 16.59 -7.50
CA GLU A 172 -18.65 17.40 -8.26
C GLU A 172 -17.74 16.55 -9.13
N TYR A 173 -17.44 17.07 -10.32
CA TYR A 173 -16.47 16.44 -11.22
C TYR A 173 -15.05 16.78 -10.80
N ILE A 174 -14.22 15.76 -10.65
CA ILE A 174 -12.79 15.95 -10.34
C ILE A 174 -12.04 16.17 -11.65
N SER A 175 -11.59 17.42 -11.87
CA SER A 175 -10.99 17.88 -13.13
C SER A 175 -9.50 17.48 -13.30
N ASP A 176 -8.78 17.22 -12.20
CA ASP A 176 -7.32 17.02 -12.20
C ASP A 176 -6.88 15.63 -12.68
N GLN A 177 -7.83 14.80 -13.09
CA GLN A 177 -7.58 13.47 -13.61
C GLN A 177 -6.91 13.46 -14.98
N LEU A 178 -6.02 12.50 -15.19
CA LEU A 178 -5.39 12.26 -16.49
C LEU A 178 -6.31 11.44 -17.38
N SER A 179 -6.64 11.99 -18.56
CA SER A 179 -7.38 11.28 -19.62
C SER A 179 -8.73 10.68 -19.20
N PRO A 180 -9.68 11.47 -18.69
CA PRO A 180 -11.02 10.99 -18.37
C PRO A 180 -11.72 10.45 -19.62
N SER A 181 -12.51 9.40 -19.45
CA SER A 181 -13.27 8.75 -20.54
C SER A 181 -14.66 8.34 -20.07
N PRO A 182 -15.61 8.06 -20.97
CA PRO A 182 -16.92 7.55 -20.58
C PRO A 182 -16.90 6.26 -19.77
N GLN A 183 -15.79 5.47 -19.86
CA GLN A 183 -15.60 4.23 -19.13
C GLN A 183 -14.94 4.42 -17.77
N LEU A 184 -14.22 5.53 -17.57
CA LEU A 184 -13.55 5.84 -16.31
C LEU A 184 -13.38 7.36 -16.17
N PHE A 185 -14.02 7.92 -15.20
CA PHE A 185 -13.85 9.29 -14.71
C PHE A 185 -14.17 9.32 -13.21
N PHE A 186 -13.94 10.43 -12.55
CA PHE A 186 -14.06 10.50 -11.10
C PHE A 186 -15.05 11.59 -10.69
N ILE A 187 -15.90 11.23 -9.73
CA ILE A 187 -16.90 12.11 -9.13
C ILE A 187 -16.64 12.17 -7.62
N ASP A 188 -16.72 13.36 -7.07
CA ASP A 188 -16.78 13.61 -5.65
C ASP A 188 -18.25 13.68 -5.23
N PHE A 189 -18.69 12.72 -4.39
CA PHE A 189 -20.04 12.68 -3.83
C PHE A 189 -20.13 13.29 -2.42
N HIS A 190 -19.01 13.76 -1.89
CA HIS A 190 -18.90 14.18 -0.48
C HIS A 190 -19.59 15.51 -0.15
N GLY A 191 -20.01 16.28 -1.14
CA GLY A 191 -20.78 17.51 -0.93
C GLY A 191 -22.07 17.32 -0.12
N GLU A 192 -22.53 16.05 0.04
CA GLU A 192 -23.67 15.68 0.88
C GLU A 192 -23.27 15.15 2.28
N LEU A 193 -22.01 14.78 2.52
CA LEU A 193 -21.65 13.91 3.63
C LEU A 193 -20.67 14.47 4.67
N ASN A 194 -19.81 15.43 4.37
CA ASN A 194 -18.88 15.96 5.39
C ASN A 194 -18.25 17.33 5.04
N ASP A 195 -18.42 18.29 5.94
CA ASP A 195 -17.75 19.59 5.95
C ASP A 195 -16.26 19.54 6.40
N ASN A 196 -15.64 18.36 6.49
CA ASN A 196 -14.27 18.21 6.97
C ASN A 196 -13.26 18.21 5.81
N GLU A 197 -13.00 19.36 5.23
CA GLU A 197 -11.92 19.54 4.24
C GLU A 197 -10.53 19.17 4.78
N GLU A 198 -10.30 19.29 6.09
CA GLU A 198 -9.03 18.96 6.78
C GLU A 198 -8.59 17.50 6.60
N ILE A 199 -9.50 16.58 6.27
CA ILE A 199 -9.19 15.14 6.11
C ILE A 199 -8.33 14.88 4.87
N TYR A 200 -8.45 15.71 3.83
CA TYR A 200 -7.76 15.50 2.54
C TYR A 200 -6.47 16.31 2.39
N GLU A 201 -5.99 16.91 3.47
CA GLU A 201 -4.74 17.65 3.44
C GLU A 201 -3.53 16.76 3.13
N PRO A 202 -2.50 17.34 2.49
CA PRO A 202 -1.27 16.64 2.23
C PRO A 202 -0.58 16.20 3.53
N ILE A 203 -0.08 14.97 3.56
CA ILE A 203 0.61 14.41 4.71
C ILE A 203 2.08 14.79 4.61
N HIS A 204 2.62 15.43 5.64
CA HIS A 204 4.04 15.73 5.69
C HIS A 204 4.86 14.43 5.77
N ALA A 205 5.98 14.37 5.04
CA ALA A 205 6.83 13.19 4.97
C ALA A 205 7.39 12.77 6.34
N ASP A 206 7.55 13.71 7.24
CA ASP A 206 8.06 13.51 8.60
C ASP A 206 7.06 12.80 9.53
N ASP A 207 5.78 12.77 9.17
CA ASP A 207 4.72 12.14 9.97
C ASP A 207 4.78 10.61 9.93
N ASN A 208 5.47 10.03 8.95
CA ASN A 208 5.65 8.59 8.83
C ASN A 208 7.03 8.22 8.28
N GLU A 209 7.98 8.00 9.16
CA GLU A 209 9.36 7.65 8.79
C GLU A 209 9.53 6.19 8.31
N VAL A 210 8.55 5.32 8.56
CA VAL A 210 8.68 3.88 8.26
C VAL A 210 8.77 3.64 6.76
N CYS A 211 9.81 2.92 6.33
CA CYS A 211 9.96 2.51 4.94
C CYS A 211 8.98 1.41 4.55
N LEU A 212 8.51 1.44 3.30
CA LEU A 212 7.64 0.42 2.76
C LEU A 212 8.38 -0.94 2.69
N ASN A 213 7.73 -2.02 3.09
CA ASN A 213 8.32 -3.37 3.10
C ASN A 213 7.56 -4.38 2.27
N VAL A 214 6.27 -4.14 2.07
CA VAL A 214 5.37 -5.00 1.31
C VAL A 214 4.43 -4.11 0.52
N VAL A 215 4.15 -4.50 -0.69
CA VAL A 215 3.18 -3.84 -1.56
C VAL A 215 2.36 -4.89 -2.30
N HIS A 216 1.11 -4.59 -2.53
CA HIS A 216 0.20 -5.48 -3.25
C HIS A 216 -0.54 -4.71 -4.33
N LYS A 217 -0.91 -5.41 -5.39
CA LYS A 217 -1.80 -4.87 -6.39
C LYS A 217 -3.14 -4.51 -5.72
N ASN A 218 -3.67 -3.34 -6.03
CA ASN A 218 -4.84 -2.73 -5.40
C ASN A 218 -4.69 -2.39 -3.91
N GLY A 219 -3.48 -2.49 -3.35
CA GLY A 219 -3.18 -2.08 -1.98
C GLY A 219 -2.97 -0.58 -1.84
N GLY A 220 -3.10 -0.09 -0.61
CA GLY A 220 -2.89 1.31 -0.27
C GLY A 220 -1.48 1.62 0.16
N VAL A 221 -1.00 2.78 -0.25
CA VAL A 221 0.27 3.37 0.19
C VAL A 221 0.11 4.87 0.35
N LEU A 222 1.02 5.50 1.07
CA LEU A 222 1.26 6.93 0.97
C LEU A 222 2.34 7.16 -0.08
N ALA A 223 2.01 7.88 -1.15
CA ALA A 223 2.88 8.11 -2.30
C ALA A 223 3.26 9.59 -2.42
N PRO A 224 4.51 9.91 -2.78
CA PRO A 224 4.97 11.28 -2.89
C PRO A 224 4.42 11.95 -4.16
N PHE A 225 3.97 13.20 -4.02
CA PHE A 225 3.62 14.09 -5.10
C PHE A 225 3.90 15.55 -4.67
N GLU A 226 4.65 16.31 -5.47
CA GLU A 226 5.00 17.72 -5.21
C GLU A 226 5.52 18.05 -3.79
N GLY A 227 6.28 17.11 -3.21
CA GLY A 227 6.93 17.30 -1.90
C GLY A 227 6.11 16.84 -0.69
N PHE A 228 4.89 16.37 -0.91
CA PHE A 228 4.01 15.83 0.12
C PHE A 228 3.70 14.35 -0.12
N LEU A 229 3.09 13.69 0.86
CA LEU A 229 2.58 12.34 0.74
C LEU A 229 1.05 12.38 0.62
N TYR A 230 0.53 11.57 -0.29
CA TYR A 230 -0.90 11.43 -0.53
C TYR A 230 -1.30 9.96 -0.54
N ARG A 231 -2.54 9.69 -0.19
CA ARG A 231 -3.10 8.34 -0.25
C ARG A 231 -3.18 7.87 -1.70
N ALA A 232 -2.66 6.67 -1.94
CA ALA A 232 -2.65 6.13 -3.29
C ALA A 232 -2.90 4.61 -3.31
N LYS A 233 -3.60 4.16 -4.33
CA LYS A 233 -3.84 2.75 -4.64
C LYS A 233 -2.77 2.28 -5.62
N VAL A 234 -2.13 1.17 -5.35
CA VAL A 234 -1.11 0.58 -6.22
C VAL A 234 -1.77 -0.19 -7.35
N LEU A 235 -1.51 0.20 -8.57
CA LEU A 235 -2.03 -0.44 -9.78
C LEU A 235 -1.06 -1.47 -10.36
N ASP A 236 0.24 -1.15 -10.34
CA ASP A 236 1.27 -1.99 -10.95
C ASP A 236 2.65 -1.78 -10.31
N LEU A 237 3.55 -2.75 -10.51
CA LEU A 237 4.94 -2.74 -10.09
C LEU A 237 5.83 -2.82 -11.33
N GLN A 238 6.74 -1.87 -11.49
CA GLN A 238 7.62 -1.78 -12.65
C GLN A 238 9.08 -1.67 -12.23
N ARG A 239 9.93 -2.51 -12.85
CA ARG A 239 11.36 -2.47 -12.65
C ARG A 239 12.02 -1.56 -13.67
N GLU A 240 12.69 -0.52 -13.21
CA GLU A 240 13.60 0.31 -14.02
C GLU A 240 15.06 -0.11 -13.75
N SER A 241 15.98 0.40 -14.53
CA SER A 241 17.41 0.05 -14.42
C SER A 241 17.98 0.31 -13.04
N ASP A 242 17.56 1.39 -12.42
CA ASP A 242 18.13 1.96 -11.19
C ASP A 242 17.10 2.18 -10.07
N ASP A 243 15.85 1.79 -10.28
CA ASP A 243 14.77 1.95 -9.29
C ASP A 243 13.69 0.87 -9.43
N ILE A 244 12.87 0.74 -8.42
CA ILE A 244 11.59 0.00 -8.44
C ILE A 244 10.48 1.03 -8.38
N LYS A 245 9.63 1.08 -9.40
CA LYS A 245 8.52 2.03 -9.50
C LYS A 245 7.20 1.37 -9.18
N LEU A 246 6.36 2.08 -8.48
CA LEU A 246 4.94 1.78 -8.35
C LEU A 246 4.16 2.68 -9.30
N VAL A 247 3.24 2.09 -10.05
CA VAL A 247 2.18 2.83 -10.73
C VAL A 247 1.06 2.97 -9.73
N VAL A 248 0.72 4.19 -9.37
CA VAL A 248 -0.27 4.47 -8.31
C VAL A 248 -1.38 5.39 -8.83
N GLU A 249 -2.59 5.18 -8.33
CA GLU A 249 -3.73 6.08 -8.46
C GLU A 249 -3.89 6.85 -7.16
N PHE A 250 -3.80 8.19 -7.21
CA PHE A 250 -4.08 9.03 -6.04
C PHE A 250 -5.59 9.07 -5.80
N VAL A 251 -6.04 8.43 -4.74
CA VAL A 251 -7.47 8.10 -4.53
C VAL A 251 -8.36 9.31 -4.23
N ASP A 252 -7.77 10.43 -3.87
CA ASP A 252 -8.51 11.66 -3.59
C ASP A 252 -8.56 12.61 -4.80
N PHE A 253 -7.77 12.32 -5.86
CA PHE A 253 -7.64 13.15 -7.05
C PHE A 253 -7.91 12.37 -8.36
N GLY A 254 -7.82 11.05 -8.36
CA GLY A 254 -8.03 10.20 -9.53
C GLY A 254 -6.87 10.17 -10.53
N ASN A 255 -5.81 10.94 -10.32
CA ASN A 255 -4.65 10.94 -11.20
C ASN A 255 -3.73 9.73 -10.94
N ILE A 256 -3.05 9.30 -12.01
CA ILE A 256 -2.12 8.17 -11.97
C ILE A 256 -0.70 8.70 -12.14
N SER A 257 0.23 8.18 -11.33
CA SER A 257 1.64 8.54 -11.44
C SER A 257 2.56 7.33 -11.23
N ARG A 258 3.83 7.49 -11.64
CA ARG A 258 4.91 6.54 -11.38
C ARG A 258 5.80 7.11 -10.28
N VAL A 259 5.85 6.44 -9.16
CA VAL A 259 6.61 6.87 -7.98
C VAL A 259 7.62 5.81 -7.56
N SER A 260 8.72 6.23 -6.95
CA SER A 260 9.70 5.27 -6.41
C SER A 260 9.11 4.51 -5.22
N PHE A 261 9.23 3.18 -5.23
CA PHE A 261 8.88 2.32 -4.10
C PHE A 261 9.53 2.80 -2.78
N PHE A 262 10.79 3.22 -2.85
CA PHE A 262 11.57 3.63 -1.68
C PHE A 262 11.14 4.98 -1.08
N LYS A 263 10.39 5.78 -1.85
CA LYS A 263 9.82 7.05 -1.40
C LYS A 263 8.39 6.91 -0.87
N CYS A 264 7.76 5.76 -1.10
CA CYS A 264 6.44 5.47 -0.57
C CYS A 264 6.50 5.03 0.88
N LYS A 265 5.42 5.27 1.62
CA LYS A 265 5.29 4.90 3.03
C LYS A 265 4.10 3.97 3.23
N PRO A 266 4.08 3.16 4.30
CA PRO A 266 2.91 2.37 4.63
C PRO A 266 1.69 3.26 4.90
N LEU A 267 0.54 2.85 4.41
CA LEU A 267 -0.73 3.43 4.81
C LEU A 267 -1.03 3.01 6.25
N VAL A 268 -1.30 3.98 7.12
CA VAL A 268 -1.68 3.73 8.52
C VAL A 268 -3.18 4.01 8.71
N ALA A 269 -3.74 3.50 9.79
CA ALA A 269 -5.18 3.50 10.01
C ALA A 269 -5.85 4.89 10.01
N LYS A 270 -5.17 5.91 10.52
CA LYS A 270 -5.68 7.28 10.46
C LYS A 270 -5.96 7.79 9.04
N HIS A 271 -5.43 7.12 8.01
CA HIS A 271 -5.64 7.43 6.60
C HIS A 271 -6.68 6.53 5.92
N LEU A 272 -7.41 5.70 6.69
CA LEU A 272 -8.41 4.77 6.17
C LEU A 272 -9.82 5.37 6.16
N TYR A 273 -9.96 6.60 5.71
CA TYR A 273 -11.24 7.21 5.42
C TYR A 273 -11.63 7.00 3.94
N PRO A 274 -12.90 7.20 3.57
CA PRO A 274 -13.35 7.03 2.19
C PRO A 274 -12.50 7.82 1.20
N ARG A 275 -12.36 7.30 -0.01
CA ARG A 275 -11.72 8.02 -1.10
C ARG A 275 -12.60 9.18 -1.56
N ARG A 276 -12.00 10.31 -1.86
CA ARG A 276 -12.72 11.45 -2.43
C ARG A 276 -13.08 11.22 -3.88
N ALA A 277 -12.12 10.83 -4.70
CA ALA A 277 -12.33 10.57 -6.11
C ALA A 277 -12.97 9.20 -6.32
N THR A 278 -14.29 9.14 -6.43
CA THR A 278 -15.02 7.91 -6.74
C THR A 278 -14.92 7.58 -8.22
N PRO A 279 -14.39 6.41 -8.61
CA PRO A 279 -14.32 6.02 -10.02
C PRO A 279 -15.71 5.69 -10.55
N CYS A 280 -16.08 6.32 -11.66
CA CYS A 280 -17.38 6.20 -12.29
C CYS A 280 -17.27 5.84 -13.76
N GLN A 281 -18.32 5.21 -14.29
CA GLN A 281 -18.54 4.99 -15.71
C GLN A 281 -19.96 5.42 -16.10
N LEU A 282 -20.14 5.84 -17.34
CA LEU A 282 -21.49 6.14 -17.83
C LEU A 282 -22.29 4.85 -17.98
N ALA A 283 -23.47 4.79 -17.34
CA ALA A 283 -24.29 3.60 -17.30
C ALA A 283 -25.03 3.33 -18.64
N ASN A 284 -25.46 4.38 -19.34
CA ASN A 284 -26.27 4.30 -20.56
C ASN A 284 -25.46 4.25 -21.86
N VAL A 285 -24.13 4.14 -21.76
CA VAL A 285 -23.21 4.12 -22.90
C VAL A 285 -22.54 2.75 -23.01
N LYS A 286 -22.51 2.19 -24.22
CA LYS A 286 -21.86 0.90 -24.48
C LYS A 286 -20.36 0.94 -24.16
N GLN A 287 -19.91 -0.03 -23.41
CA GLN A 287 -18.54 -0.10 -22.85
C GLN A 287 -17.52 -0.73 -23.83
N ASP A 288 -17.92 -1.12 -25.03
CA ASP A 288 -17.02 -1.75 -26.01
C ASP A 288 -15.88 -0.81 -26.41
N THR A 289 -14.70 -1.37 -26.49
CA THR A 289 -13.44 -0.66 -26.73
C THR A 289 -13.27 -0.12 -28.16
N VAL A 290 -14.19 -0.44 -29.07
CA VAL A 290 -14.13 -0.01 -30.46
C VAL A 290 -15.20 1.03 -30.74
N TYR A 291 -14.88 2.28 -30.45
CA TYR A 291 -15.73 3.39 -30.90
C TYR A 291 -15.57 3.62 -32.40
N VAL A 292 -16.68 3.80 -33.12
CA VAL A 292 -16.66 4.20 -34.53
C VAL A 292 -16.02 5.58 -34.70
N LYS A 293 -16.15 6.44 -33.68
CA LYS A 293 -15.48 7.74 -33.57
C LYS A 293 -14.99 7.92 -32.12
N ASN A 294 -13.83 8.57 -31.95
CA ASN A 294 -13.29 8.85 -30.63
C ASN A 294 -14.25 9.74 -29.80
N PRO A 295 -14.82 9.27 -28.68
CA PRO A 295 -15.76 10.04 -27.88
C PRO A 295 -15.08 11.10 -26.98
N LEU A 296 -13.77 10.99 -26.74
CA LEU A 296 -13.04 11.81 -25.78
C LEU A 296 -13.16 13.32 -26.02
N PRO A 297 -13.08 13.85 -27.28
CA PRO A 297 -13.21 15.29 -27.49
C PRO A 297 -14.59 15.83 -27.12
N VAL A 298 -15.66 15.03 -27.33
CA VAL A 298 -17.04 15.42 -26.96
C VAL A 298 -17.24 15.31 -25.46
N PHE A 299 -16.78 14.20 -24.86
CA PHE A 299 -16.84 13.95 -23.43
C PHE A 299 -16.10 15.04 -22.65
N ASN A 300 -14.84 15.30 -22.98
CA ASN A 300 -14.02 16.29 -22.27
C ASN A 300 -14.54 17.73 -22.47
N ARG A 301 -15.20 18.03 -23.59
CA ARG A 301 -15.83 19.33 -23.79
C ARG A 301 -17.05 19.52 -22.90
N ALA A 302 -17.83 18.45 -22.70
CA ALA A 302 -19.00 18.49 -21.82
C ALA A 302 -18.63 18.57 -20.34
N LEU A 303 -17.55 17.89 -19.93
CA LEU A 303 -17.02 17.87 -18.57
C LEU A 303 -15.80 18.80 -18.40
N ASN A 304 -15.81 19.99 -18.95
CA ASN A 304 -14.75 20.99 -18.71
C ASN A 304 -14.83 21.53 -17.28
N ASN A 305 -13.79 22.24 -16.85
CA ASN A 305 -13.65 22.81 -15.49
C ASN A 305 -14.80 23.75 -15.06
N ASN A 306 -15.70 24.14 -15.98
CA ASN A 306 -16.86 24.98 -15.70
C ASN A 306 -18.17 24.19 -15.81
N ALA A 307 -18.12 22.87 -15.98
CA ALA A 307 -19.32 22.06 -16.07
C ALA A 307 -20.03 22.00 -14.72
N ILE A 308 -21.29 22.42 -14.70
CA ILE A 308 -22.14 22.32 -13.52
C ILE A 308 -22.91 20.99 -13.64
N ILE A 309 -22.63 20.07 -12.72
CA ILE A 309 -23.40 18.85 -12.57
C ILE A 309 -24.72 19.20 -11.86
N GLU A 310 -25.83 18.95 -12.52
CA GLU A 310 -27.17 19.15 -11.96
C GLU A 310 -27.60 17.93 -11.15
N GLU A 311 -27.22 16.73 -11.61
CA GLU A 311 -27.68 15.47 -11.02
C GLU A 311 -26.76 14.32 -11.43
N VAL A 312 -26.49 13.41 -10.50
CA VAL A 312 -25.89 12.09 -10.75
C VAL A 312 -26.86 11.02 -10.27
N GLU A 313 -27.26 10.10 -11.12
CA GLU A 313 -28.18 9.02 -10.81
C GLU A 313 -27.47 7.66 -10.76
N THR A 314 -27.78 6.85 -9.74
CA THR A 314 -27.38 5.44 -9.64
C THR A 314 -28.61 4.56 -9.42
N ASP A 315 -28.62 3.33 -9.95
CA ASP A 315 -29.77 2.42 -9.87
C ASP A 315 -29.81 1.58 -8.60
N ARG A 316 -28.70 1.49 -7.89
CA ARG A 316 -28.56 0.69 -6.68
C ARG A 316 -27.52 1.29 -5.74
N THR A 317 -27.57 0.87 -4.48
CA THR A 317 -26.56 1.21 -3.48
C THR A 317 -25.24 0.49 -3.82
N HIS A 318 -24.16 1.25 -3.90
CA HIS A 318 -22.81 0.75 -4.11
C HIS A 318 -22.03 0.80 -2.80
N GLU A 319 -21.50 -0.34 -2.40
CA GLU A 319 -20.60 -0.49 -1.27
C GLU A 319 -19.24 -0.99 -1.78
N CYS A 320 -18.19 -0.25 -1.52
CA CYS A 320 -16.82 -0.65 -1.91
C CYS A 320 -16.64 -0.99 -3.40
N ALA A 321 -17.40 -0.37 -4.28
CA ALA A 321 -17.29 -0.60 -5.71
C ALA A 321 -16.01 0.04 -6.27
N ASP A 322 -15.25 -0.72 -7.08
CA ASP A 322 -14.10 -0.17 -7.80
C ASP A 322 -14.53 0.77 -8.94
N LEU A 323 -15.75 0.63 -9.45
CA LEU A 323 -16.29 1.42 -10.56
C LEU A 323 -17.81 1.51 -10.44
N VAL A 324 -18.33 2.74 -10.33
CA VAL A 324 -19.77 3.00 -10.14
C VAL A 324 -20.41 3.35 -11.49
N PRO A 325 -21.41 2.58 -11.98
CA PRO A 325 -22.19 2.99 -13.14
C PRO A 325 -23.16 4.10 -12.75
N ILE A 326 -23.08 5.23 -13.47
CA ILE A 326 -23.88 6.43 -13.21
C ILE A 326 -24.47 7.01 -14.50
N LYS A 327 -25.59 7.70 -14.37
CA LYS A 327 -26.04 8.72 -15.33
C LYS A 327 -25.71 10.09 -14.76
N ILE A 328 -25.25 11.00 -15.58
CA ILE A 328 -24.84 12.33 -15.16
C ILE A 328 -25.52 13.39 -16.02
N LYS A 329 -26.19 14.33 -15.38
CA LYS A 329 -26.86 15.43 -16.03
C LYS A 329 -26.06 16.72 -15.83
N ILE A 330 -25.67 17.34 -16.93
CA ILE A 330 -24.83 18.54 -16.95
C ILE A 330 -25.66 19.71 -17.45
N SER A 331 -25.53 20.85 -16.77
CA SER A 331 -26.25 22.08 -17.14
C SER A 331 -25.90 22.53 -18.55
N GLY A 332 -26.92 22.80 -19.36
CA GLY A 332 -26.79 23.16 -20.77
C GLY A 332 -26.41 22.04 -21.73
N VAL A 333 -26.17 20.83 -21.24
CA VAL A 333 -25.87 19.62 -22.05
C VAL A 333 -26.97 18.58 -21.97
N GLY A 334 -27.57 18.42 -20.79
CA GLY A 334 -28.52 17.35 -20.46
C GLY A 334 -27.78 16.09 -19.99
N ASP A 335 -28.37 14.90 -20.19
CA ASP A 335 -27.71 13.63 -19.88
C ASP A 335 -26.47 13.42 -20.76
N LEU A 336 -25.33 13.19 -20.12
CA LEU A 336 -24.04 13.11 -20.81
C LEU A 336 -23.95 11.89 -21.74
N GLY A 337 -24.49 10.75 -21.31
CA GLY A 337 -24.49 9.54 -22.15
C GLY A 337 -25.37 9.70 -23.37
N ASP A 338 -26.58 10.26 -23.22
CA ASP A 338 -27.48 10.56 -24.34
C ASP A 338 -26.84 11.58 -25.28
N HIS A 339 -26.13 12.57 -24.76
CA HIS A 339 -25.40 13.54 -25.58
C HIS A 339 -24.32 12.88 -26.44
N LEU A 340 -23.56 11.92 -25.92
CA LEU A 340 -22.57 11.17 -26.68
C LEU A 340 -23.22 10.30 -27.77
N ILE A 341 -24.36 9.68 -27.48
CA ILE A 341 -25.13 8.87 -28.42
C ILE A 341 -25.66 9.75 -29.55
N GLN A 342 -26.28 10.88 -29.24
CA GLN A 342 -26.80 11.84 -30.23
C GLN A 342 -25.72 12.41 -31.15
N ARG A 343 -24.49 12.58 -30.64
CA ARG A 343 -23.33 12.99 -31.43
C ARG A 343 -22.74 11.88 -32.30
N GLY A 344 -23.27 10.66 -32.19
CA GLY A 344 -22.81 9.50 -32.94
C GLY A 344 -21.38 9.07 -32.61
N VAL A 345 -20.93 9.34 -31.37
CA VAL A 345 -19.60 8.96 -30.86
C VAL A 345 -19.70 7.78 -29.88
N SER A 346 -20.91 7.36 -29.54
CA SER A 346 -21.15 6.21 -28.68
C SER A 346 -22.47 5.54 -29.02
N GLU A 347 -22.66 4.29 -28.62
CA GLU A 347 -23.89 3.52 -28.78
C GLU A 347 -24.62 3.37 -27.44
N MET A 348 -25.96 3.26 -27.51
CA MET A 348 -26.77 3.01 -26.34
C MET A 348 -26.50 1.61 -25.78
N TRP A 349 -26.43 1.51 -24.47
CA TRP A 349 -26.39 0.25 -23.78
C TRP A 349 -27.83 -0.22 -23.46
N ASN A 350 -28.16 -1.46 -23.84
CA ASN A 350 -29.52 -1.98 -23.69
C ASN A 350 -29.92 -2.28 -22.24
N ASP A 351 -28.95 -2.43 -21.35
CA ASP A 351 -29.15 -2.61 -19.90
C ASP A 351 -28.22 -1.66 -19.15
N PRO A 352 -28.63 -0.36 -19.02
CA PRO A 352 -27.76 0.73 -18.52
C PRO A 352 -27.42 0.41 -17.12
N PHE A 353 -27.48 -0.25 -16.33
CA PHE A 353 -27.04 -0.53 -14.98
C PHE A 353 -26.70 -2.02 -14.75
N SER A 354 -26.51 -2.79 -15.83
CA SER A 354 -26.04 -4.16 -15.71
C SER A 354 -24.59 -4.21 -15.19
N PRO A 355 -24.28 -5.04 -14.20
CA PRO A 355 -22.94 -5.11 -13.67
C PRO A 355 -21.98 -5.76 -14.67
N HIS A 356 -21.15 -4.95 -15.33
CA HIS A 356 -20.13 -5.41 -16.29
C HIS A 356 -18.85 -5.94 -15.63
N LEU A 357 -18.66 -5.66 -14.37
CA LEU A 357 -17.53 -6.14 -13.59
C LEU A 357 -18.09 -6.79 -12.31
N THR A 358 -18.00 -8.09 -12.26
CA THR A 358 -18.03 -8.80 -10.99
C THR A 358 -16.81 -8.36 -10.20
N THR A 359 -16.98 -7.35 -9.33
CA THR A 359 -16.05 -7.16 -8.25
C THR A 359 -16.00 -8.46 -7.46
N PRO A 360 -14.83 -8.97 -7.07
CA PRO A 360 -14.79 -10.09 -6.14
C PRO A 360 -15.70 -9.75 -4.96
N ASP A 361 -16.57 -10.68 -4.57
CA ASP A 361 -17.52 -10.55 -3.47
C ASP A 361 -16.79 -10.26 -2.14
N ASN A 362 -16.46 -9.02 -1.91
CA ASN A 362 -15.82 -8.57 -0.70
C ASN A 362 -16.90 -8.26 0.34
N LYS A 363 -16.84 -8.92 1.48
CA LYS A 363 -17.86 -8.78 2.52
C LYS A 363 -17.30 -8.07 3.74
N ILE A 364 -17.88 -6.93 4.09
CA ILE A 364 -17.57 -6.25 5.35
C ILE A 364 -18.16 -7.07 6.50
N GLY A 365 -17.37 -7.27 7.56
CA GLY A 365 -17.80 -7.98 8.76
C GLY A 365 -18.37 -9.38 8.48
N THR A 366 -18.02 -10.03 7.39
CA THR A 366 -18.50 -11.37 7.05
C THR A 366 -17.38 -12.24 6.51
N MET A 367 -17.26 -13.47 7.01
CA MET A 367 -16.28 -14.45 6.57
C MET A 367 -16.79 -15.87 6.81
N ASP A 368 -16.41 -16.79 5.93
CA ASP A 368 -16.53 -18.22 6.22
C ASP A 368 -15.37 -18.69 7.09
N VAL A 369 -15.65 -19.53 8.07
CA VAL A 369 -14.64 -20.10 8.96
C VAL A 369 -14.74 -21.62 8.96
N PRO A 370 -13.60 -22.35 9.01
CA PRO A 370 -13.58 -23.78 8.99
C PRO A 370 -13.73 -24.34 10.41
N TYR A 371 -14.56 -25.35 10.57
CA TYR A 371 -14.72 -26.05 11.84
C TYR A 371 -14.87 -27.56 11.62
N ILE A 372 -14.88 -28.31 12.71
CA ILE A 372 -15.05 -29.76 12.67
C ILE A 372 -16.32 -30.15 13.40
N ARG A 373 -17.14 -30.95 12.74
CA ARG A 373 -18.34 -31.56 13.31
C ARG A 373 -18.27 -33.07 13.14
N SER A 374 -18.34 -33.81 14.23
CA SER A 374 -18.32 -35.29 14.20
C SER A 374 -17.18 -35.90 13.36
N GLY A 375 -15.99 -35.26 13.40
CA GLY A 375 -14.81 -35.70 12.64
C GLY A 375 -14.78 -35.25 11.18
N MET A 376 -15.79 -34.53 10.70
CA MET A 376 -15.84 -33.96 9.35
C MET A 376 -15.58 -32.47 9.36
N GLY A 377 -14.87 -31.99 8.35
CA GLY A 377 -14.68 -30.55 8.14
C GLY A 377 -15.94 -29.93 7.52
N GLU A 378 -16.32 -28.78 8.04
CA GLU A 378 -17.41 -27.94 7.52
C GLU A 378 -16.98 -26.47 7.53
N CYS A 379 -17.71 -25.62 6.79
CA CYS A 379 -17.55 -24.15 6.86
C CYS A 379 -18.85 -23.52 7.31
N VAL A 380 -18.75 -22.53 8.19
CA VAL A 380 -19.87 -21.69 8.61
C VAL A 380 -19.59 -20.23 8.29
N SER A 381 -20.59 -19.52 7.79
CA SER A 381 -20.46 -18.08 7.59
C SER A 381 -20.70 -17.35 8.91
N MET A 382 -19.69 -16.61 9.34
CA MET A 382 -19.73 -15.72 10.50
C MET A 382 -19.96 -14.28 10.06
N GLN A 383 -20.74 -13.55 10.86
CA GLN A 383 -21.07 -12.17 10.56
C GLN A 383 -21.01 -11.32 11.83
N VAL A 384 -20.44 -10.12 11.70
CA VAL A 384 -20.45 -9.06 12.72
C VAL A 384 -21.13 -7.84 12.11
N ARG A 385 -22.01 -7.21 12.87
CA ARG A 385 -22.69 -5.97 12.47
C ARG A 385 -22.79 -5.01 13.63
N LEU A 386 -22.75 -3.71 13.34
CA LEU A 386 -23.15 -2.69 14.30
C LEU A 386 -24.62 -2.84 14.62
N SER A 387 -24.97 -2.67 15.90
CA SER A 387 -26.35 -2.77 16.40
C SER A 387 -26.81 -1.43 16.97
N ASP A 388 -28.05 -1.05 16.70
CA ASP A 388 -28.68 0.17 17.24
C ASP A 388 -29.05 0.06 18.74
N GLN A 389 -28.75 -1.07 19.38
CA GLN A 389 -29.07 -1.32 20.79
C GLN A 389 -27.84 -0.99 21.67
N TYR A 390 -27.83 0.18 22.26
CA TYR A 390 -26.76 0.68 23.13
C TYR A 390 -26.87 0.21 24.58
N ARG A 391 -26.69 -1.08 24.87
CA ARG A 391 -26.76 -1.58 26.26
C ARG A 391 -25.66 -2.54 26.66
N GLN A 392 -24.89 -3.06 25.73
CA GLN A 392 -23.85 -4.06 25.95
C GLN A 392 -22.71 -3.81 24.98
N GLU A 393 -21.50 -4.21 25.36
CA GLU A 393 -20.32 -4.10 24.46
C GLU A 393 -20.52 -4.93 23.20
N TYR A 394 -21.10 -6.13 23.32
CA TYR A 394 -21.51 -6.94 22.18
C TYR A 394 -22.69 -7.85 22.51
N ILE A 395 -23.32 -8.37 21.48
CA ILE A 395 -24.44 -9.32 21.53
C ILE A 395 -24.08 -10.53 20.69
N VAL A 396 -24.33 -11.73 21.21
CA VAL A 396 -24.23 -12.98 20.44
C VAL A 396 -25.59 -13.44 19.96
N GLY A 397 -25.64 -13.94 18.71
CA GLY A 397 -26.84 -14.60 18.18
C GLY A 397 -27.04 -15.98 18.78
N GLN A 398 -28.02 -16.70 18.23
CA GLN A 398 -28.26 -18.10 18.60
C GLN A 398 -27.08 -18.99 18.13
N ASN A 399 -26.94 -20.17 18.76
CA ASN A 399 -25.98 -21.21 18.35
C ASN A 399 -24.51 -20.98 18.72
N PHE A 400 -24.23 -20.18 19.75
CA PHE A 400 -22.92 -20.08 20.39
C PHE A 400 -22.89 -20.94 21.64
N LYS A 401 -21.91 -21.85 21.75
CA LYS A 401 -21.60 -22.57 23.00
C LYS A 401 -20.67 -21.73 23.87
N ASP A 402 -20.61 -22.08 25.15
CA ASP A 402 -19.86 -21.32 26.16
C ASP A 402 -18.37 -21.16 25.80
N ASP A 403 -17.72 -22.22 25.33
CA ASP A 403 -16.30 -22.19 24.91
C ASP A 403 -16.04 -21.30 23.68
N LEU A 404 -17.04 -21.11 22.83
CA LEU A 404 -16.98 -20.16 21.71
C LEU A 404 -17.19 -18.72 22.20
N ILE A 405 -18.07 -18.53 23.19
CA ILE A 405 -18.29 -17.22 23.84
C ILE A 405 -17.02 -16.78 24.59
N ASP A 406 -16.39 -17.68 25.36
CA ASP A 406 -15.12 -17.40 26.01
C ASP A 406 -14.03 -16.96 25.02
N SER A 407 -13.99 -17.59 23.85
CA SER A 407 -13.08 -17.20 22.77
C SER A 407 -13.44 -15.84 22.16
N LEU A 408 -14.71 -15.52 22.08
CA LEU A 408 -15.18 -14.22 21.58
C LEU A 408 -14.84 -13.10 22.58
N ASP A 409 -14.94 -13.32 23.88
CA ASP A 409 -14.53 -12.36 24.91
C ASP A 409 -13.08 -11.94 24.74
N VAL A 410 -12.19 -12.91 24.57
CA VAL A 410 -10.77 -12.65 24.33
C VAL A 410 -10.54 -11.94 23.00
N ALA A 411 -11.24 -12.34 21.96
CA ALA A 411 -11.17 -11.73 20.64
C ALA A 411 -11.68 -10.29 20.64
N TYR A 412 -12.74 -10.01 21.40
CA TYR A 412 -13.30 -8.66 21.56
C TYR A 412 -12.31 -7.73 22.26
N GLU A 413 -11.70 -8.15 23.38
CA GLU A 413 -10.69 -7.38 24.09
C GLU A 413 -9.44 -7.11 23.22
N CYS A 414 -9.00 -8.11 22.45
CA CYS A 414 -7.93 -7.94 21.47
C CYS A 414 -8.31 -6.93 20.40
N GLY A 415 -9.49 -7.08 19.79
CA GLY A 415 -10.01 -6.17 18.77
C GLY A 415 -10.17 -4.74 19.28
N LYS A 416 -10.64 -4.57 20.50
CA LYS A 416 -10.75 -3.27 21.20
C LYS A 416 -9.38 -2.60 21.34
N THR A 417 -8.36 -3.37 21.72
CA THR A 417 -6.99 -2.86 21.82
C THR A 417 -6.44 -2.42 20.46
N VAL A 418 -6.66 -3.23 19.42
CA VAL A 418 -6.26 -2.91 18.05
C VAL A 418 -6.98 -1.67 17.55
N LEU A 419 -8.31 -1.59 17.69
CA LEU A 419 -9.12 -0.46 17.23
C LEU A 419 -8.73 0.85 17.94
N LYS A 420 -8.41 0.81 19.24
CA LYS A 420 -7.87 1.96 19.98
C LYS A 420 -6.51 2.41 19.44
N ALA A 421 -5.61 1.46 19.15
CA ALA A 421 -4.31 1.77 18.54
C ALA A 421 -4.48 2.38 17.13
N LEU A 422 -5.59 2.10 16.48
CA LEU A 422 -5.99 2.63 15.18
C LEU A 422 -6.86 3.91 15.28
N HIS A 423 -6.93 4.52 16.47
CA HIS A 423 -7.70 5.74 16.74
C HIS A 423 -9.20 5.64 16.42
N TYR A 424 -9.78 4.44 16.55
CA TYR A 424 -11.23 4.26 16.44
C TYR A 424 -11.88 4.51 17.81
N ASP A 425 -12.44 5.70 18.02
CA ASP A 425 -12.95 6.16 19.32
C ASP A 425 -14.44 5.84 19.56
N ASP A 426 -15.17 5.39 18.53
CA ASP A 426 -16.61 5.16 18.64
C ASP A 426 -17.00 3.78 19.18
N LEU A 427 -16.04 2.94 19.52
CA LEU A 427 -16.34 1.58 19.99
C LEU A 427 -17.16 1.57 21.31
N ASP A 428 -16.86 2.50 22.22
CA ASP A 428 -17.58 2.62 23.50
C ASP A 428 -19.02 3.11 23.34
N LYS A 429 -19.39 3.59 22.14
CA LYS A 429 -20.74 4.07 21.79
C LYS A 429 -21.51 3.08 20.92
N THR A 430 -20.90 1.97 20.54
CA THR A 430 -21.47 1.01 19.59
C THR A 430 -21.60 -0.37 20.23
N THR A 431 -22.64 -1.09 19.88
CA THR A 431 -22.81 -2.51 20.22
C THR A 431 -22.56 -3.36 19.00
N LEU A 432 -21.69 -4.35 19.09
CA LEU A 432 -21.44 -5.30 18.00
C LEU A 432 -22.33 -6.54 18.15
N LYS A 433 -22.96 -6.98 17.08
CA LYS A 433 -23.74 -8.20 17.03
C LYS A 433 -23.01 -9.28 16.23
N PHE A 434 -22.64 -10.37 16.90
CA PHE A 434 -22.02 -11.55 16.29
C PHE A 434 -23.07 -12.61 15.97
N THR A 435 -23.06 -13.13 14.76
CA THR A 435 -24.02 -14.17 14.31
C THR A 435 -23.31 -15.26 13.52
N LEU A 436 -23.84 -16.48 13.64
CA LEU A 436 -23.46 -17.64 12.85
C LEU A 436 -24.63 -18.02 11.95
N ASN A 437 -24.38 -18.20 10.68
CA ASN A 437 -25.39 -18.67 9.73
C ASN A 437 -25.45 -20.21 9.73
N ASP A 438 -25.81 -20.76 10.87
CA ASP A 438 -26.09 -22.19 11.07
C ASP A 438 -27.22 -22.38 12.09
N LYS A 439 -27.89 -23.51 12.02
CA LYS A 439 -28.97 -23.90 12.95
C LYS A 439 -28.46 -24.72 14.15
N ILE A 440 -27.23 -25.10 14.16
CA ILE A 440 -26.61 -25.99 15.14
C ILE A 440 -25.60 -25.25 15.99
N PRO A 441 -25.56 -25.46 17.32
CA PRO A 441 -24.60 -24.79 18.18
C PRO A 441 -23.14 -25.13 17.87
N HIS A 442 -22.32 -24.09 17.73
CA HIS A 442 -20.88 -24.15 17.50
C HIS A 442 -20.09 -23.90 18.78
N GLY A 443 -18.93 -24.56 18.89
CA GLY A 443 -18.00 -24.40 19.99
C GLY A 443 -16.54 -24.45 19.51
N GLY A 444 -15.65 -24.19 20.46
CA GLY A 444 -14.19 -24.26 20.29
C GLY A 444 -13.51 -22.93 20.03
N PRO A 445 -12.31 -22.73 20.60
CA PRO A 445 -11.62 -21.45 20.60
C PRO A 445 -10.93 -21.11 19.27
N SER A 446 -10.99 -21.97 18.26
CA SER A 446 -10.25 -21.83 16.98
C SER A 446 -10.76 -20.71 16.06
N HIS A 447 -11.80 -19.99 16.45
CA HIS A 447 -12.39 -18.89 15.71
C HIS A 447 -11.97 -17.50 16.23
N GLY A 448 -11.20 -17.42 17.33
CA GLY A 448 -10.83 -16.16 17.97
C GLY A 448 -10.16 -15.17 17.02
N ALA A 449 -9.18 -15.62 16.24
CA ALA A 449 -8.52 -14.76 15.26
C ALA A 449 -9.49 -14.25 14.17
N ALA A 450 -10.45 -15.07 13.73
CA ALA A 450 -11.49 -14.66 12.77
C ALA A 450 -12.45 -13.63 13.38
N PHE A 451 -12.89 -13.81 14.63
CA PHE A 451 -13.73 -12.84 15.31
C PHE A 451 -13.08 -11.46 15.41
N THR A 452 -11.80 -11.42 15.78
CA THR A 452 -11.04 -10.16 15.85
C THR A 452 -11.00 -9.45 14.50
N ILE A 453 -10.71 -10.16 13.42
CA ILE A 453 -10.68 -9.60 12.06
C ILE A 453 -12.07 -9.13 11.60
N LEU A 454 -13.13 -9.90 11.92
CA LEU A 454 -14.50 -9.52 11.58
C LEU A 454 -14.95 -8.25 12.32
N MET A 455 -14.60 -8.12 13.60
CA MET A 455 -14.85 -6.92 14.39
C MET A 455 -14.16 -5.70 13.78
N ILE A 456 -12.87 -5.83 13.48
CA ILE A 456 -12.07 -4.75 12.86
C ILE A 456 -12.63 -4.40 11.47
N SER A 457 -12.98 -5.40 10.67
CA SER A 457 -13.62 -5.23 9.37
C SER A 457 -14.91 -4.42 9.46
N GLU A 458 -15.78 -4.75 10.41
CA GLU A 458 -17.06 -4.05 10.57
C GLU A 458 -16.87 -2.62 11.10
N CYS A 459 -16.00 -2.42 12.10
CA CYS A 459 -15.77 -1.10 12.68
C CYS A 459 -15.11 -0.14 11.67
N LEU A 460 -14.07 -0.61 10.98
CA LEU A 460 -13.34 0.22 10.00
C LEU A 460 -13.94 0.13 8.58
N LYS A 461 -15.04 -0.58 8.41
CA LYS A 461 -15.71 -0.81 7.12
C LYS A 461 -14.76 -1.35 6.03
N LEU A 462 -13.86 -2.24 6.44
CA LEU A 462 -12.90 -2.90 5.56
C LEU A 462 -13.46 -4.24 5.08
N GLY A 463 -13.61 -4.42 3.79
CA GLY A 463 -14.09 -5.67 3.23
C GLY A 463 -13.07 -6.82 3.36
N ILE A 464 -13.53 -8.05 3.49
CA ILE A 464 -12.73 -9.27 3.55
C ILE A 464 -12.95 -10.07 2.26
N PRO A 465 -11.88 -10.45 1.51
CA PRO A 465 -12.03 -11.24 0.29
C PRO A 465 -12.65 -12.61 0.54
N CYS A 466 -13.62 -13.02 -0.29
CA CYS A 466 -14.29 -14.33 -0.17
C CYS A 466 -13.36 -15.53 -0.26
N GLY A 467 -12.24 -15.38 -0.98
CA GLY A 467 -11.22 -16.43 -1.11
C GLY A 467 -10.39 -16.69 0.15
N LYS A 468 -10.49 -15.84 1.17
CA LYS A 468 -9.71 -15.93 2.41
C LYS A 468 -10.48 -16.64 3.51
N ILE A 469 -9.75 -17.44 4.30
CA ILE A 469 -10.29 -18.16 5.45
C ILE A 469 -9.23 -18.21 6.55
N ILE A 470 -9.65 -18.09 7.81
CA ILE A 470 -8.78 -18.00 8.99
C ILE A 470 -9.14 -19.09 9.98
N THR A 471 -8.12 -19.70 10.59
CA THR A 471 -8.29 -20.50 11.81
C THR A 471 -7.18 -20.16 12.80
N GLY A 472 -7.50 -19.99 14.07
CA GLY A 472 -6.54 -19.65 15.12
C GLY A 472 -7.25 -19.25 16.40
N THR A 473 -6.71 -19.66 17.55
CA THR A 473 -7.07 -19.02 18.82
C THR A 473 -6.40 -17.65 18.87
N ILE A 474 -6.85 -16.77 19.74
CA ILE A 474 -6.19 -15.48 19.98
C ILE A 474 -6.05 -15.23 21.47
N ASP A 475 -4.99 -14.55 21.89
CA ASP A 475 -4.84 -14.04 23.24
C ASP A 475 -5.05 -12.52 23.29
N LYS A 476 -5.11 -11.95 24.50
CA LYS A 476 -5.32 -10.51 24.72
C LYS A 476 -4.24 -9.62 24.11
N ASN A 477 -3.04 -10.17 23.89
CA ASN A 477 -1.91 -9.47 23.28
C ASN A 477 -1.89 -9.63 21.74
N GLY A 478 -2.92 -10.26 21.17
CA GLY A 478 -3.04 -10.48 19.74
C GLY A 478 -2.21 -11.64 19.19
N LYS A 479 -1.63 -12.50 20.05
CA LYS A 479 -0.90 -13.68 19.60
C LYS A 479 -1.86 -14.78 19.15
N ILE A 480 -1.58 -15.38 17.98
CA ILE A 480 -2.41 -16.42 17.38
C ILE A 480 -1.87 -17.80 17.80
N GLY A 481 -2.74 -18.57 18.45
CA GLY A 481 -2.39 -19.84 19.06
C GLY A 481 -2.82 -21.04 18.23
N LYS A 482 -2.19 -22.19 18.54
CA LYS A 482 -2.34 -23.48 17.84
C LYS A 482 -3.78 -24.01 17.86
N VAL A 483 -4.18 -24.66 16.76
CA VAL A 483 -5.49 -25.32 16.58
C VAL A 483 -5.34 -26.78 16.16
N GLY A 484 -6.40 -27.55 16.33
CA GLY A 484 -6.48 -28.94 15.87
C GLY A 484 -7.29 -29.11 14.59
N GLY A 485 -7.27 -30.33 14.03
CA GLY A 485 -8.08 -30.74 12.89
C GLY A 485 -7.77 -30.03 11.60
N LEU A 486 -6.49 -29.79 11.34
CA LEU A 486 -6.05 -29.02 10.16
C LEU A 486 -6.38 -29.70 8.85
N ARG A 487 -6.27 -31.03 8.78
CA ARG A 487 -6.57 -31.77 7.55
C ARG A 487 -8.00 -31.55 7.09
N GLU A 488 -8.94 -31.72 7.99
CA GLU A 488 -10.37 -31.55 7.72
C GLU A 488 -10.69 -30.10 7.37
N LYS A 489 -10.10 -29.16 8.10
CA LYS A 489 -10.28 -27.71 7.85
C LYS A 489 -9.71 -27.27 6.50
N LEU A 490 -8.55 -27.76 6.09
CA LEU A 490 -7.95 -27.45 4.80
C LEU A 490 -8.78 -28.01 3.63
N LEU A 491 -9.18 -29.29 3.74
CA LEU A 491 -9.98 -29.95 2.69
C LEU A 491 -11.33 -29.27 2.51
N THR A 492 -12.03 -28.95 3.61
CA THR A 492 -13.32 -28.26 3.52
C THR A 492 -13.18 -26.82 3.02
N SER A 493 -12.10 -26.12 3.39
CA SER A 493 -11.85 -24.78 2.86
C SER A 493 -11.70 -24.80 1.35
N LYS A 494 -11.01 -25.79 0.81
CA LYS A 494 -10.86 -25.96 -0.64
C LYS A 494 -12.19 -26.29 -1.34
N SER A 495 -13.02 -27.15 -0.75
CA SER A 495 -14.34 -27.48 -1.31
C SER A 495 -15.30 -26.28 -1.34
N HIS A 496 -15.05 -25.25 -0.49
CA HIS A 496 -15.76 -23.97 -0.48
C HIS A 496 -15.06 -22.87 -1.29
N ASN A 497 -14.26 -23.25 -2.29
CA ASN A 497 -13.58 -22.36 -3.23
C ASN A 497 -12.65 -21.32 -2.56
N LYS A 498 -12.09 -21.65 -1.38
CA LYS A 498 -11.10 -20.78 -0.75
C LYS A 498 -9.75 -20.94 -1.44
N THR A 499 -9.03 -19.83 -1.56
CA THR A 499 -7.72 -19.76 -2.23
C THR A 499 -6.58 -19.50 -1.25
N GLN A 500 -6.88 -18.90 -0.08
CA GLN A 500 -5.90 -18.58 0.96
C GLN A 500 -6.39 -19.02 2.33
N PHE A 501 -5.55 -19.80 3.03
CA PHE A 501 -5.83 -20.34 4.35
C PHE A 501 -4.80 -19.81 5.35
N TYR A 502 -5.24 -18.94 6.25
CA TYR A 502 -4.41 -18.38 7.30
C TYR A 502 -4.39 -19.31 8.51
N VAL A 503 -3.20 -19.75 8.89
CA VAL A 503 -2.97 -20.74 9.93
C VAL A 503 -1.97 -20.24 10.95
N PRO A 504 -2.11 -20.59 12.25
CA PRO A 504 -1.11 -20.26 13.23
C PRO A 504 0.27 -20.74 12.80
N LYS A 505 1.29 -19.92 13.00
CA LYS A 505 2.69 -20.26 12.67
C LYS A 505 3.13 -21.57 13.30
N ALA A 506 2.63 -21.86 14.52
CA ALA A 506 2.88 -23.12 15.22
C ALA A 506 2.29 -24.36 14.52
N ASN A 507 1.31 -24.17 13.63
CA ASN A 507 0.69 -25.22 12.83
C ASN A 507 1.22 -25.28 11.39
N TYR A 508 2.06 -24.34 10.97
CA TYR A 508 2.41 -24.20 9.54
C TYR A 508 3.07 -25.42 8.94
N ALA A 509 4.00 -26.06 9.66
CA ALA A 509 4.68 -27.25 9.19
C ALA A 509 3.70 -28.41 8.94
N GLU A 510 2.75 -28.62 9.87
CA GLU A 510 1.69 -29.62 9.76
C GLU A 510 0.75 -29.30 8.59
N ALA A 511 0.26 -28.07 8.50
CA ALA A 511 -0.64 -27.63 7.43
C ALA A 511 0.00 -27.74 6.04
N LYS A 512 1.29 -27.42 5.91
CA LYS A 512 2.03 -27.52 4.66
C LYS A 512 2.25 -28.96 4.21
N SER A 513 2.36 -29.90 5.16
CA SER A 513 2.51 -31.33 4.83
C SER A 513 1.24 -31.96 4.24
N ILE A 514 0.08 -31.30 4.36
CA ILE A 514 -1.22 -31.81 3.91
C ILE A 514 -1.48 -31.44 2.44
N GLU A 515 -0.62 -30.92 1.70
CA GLU A 515 -0.73 -30.52 0.28
C GLU A 515 -2.15 -30.48 -0.30
N VAL A 516 -2.80 -29.31 -0.33
CA VAL A 516 -4.11 -29.11 -0.98
C VAL A 516 -3.92 -28.23 -2.21
N SER A 517 -4.02 -28.82 -3.40
CA SER A 517 -3.81 -28.12 -4.67
C SER A 517 -4.74 -26.90 -4.81
N GLY A 518 -4.16 -25.74 -5.12
CA GLY A 518 -4.90 -24.49 -5.32
C GLY A 518 -5.41 -23.83 -4.03
N LEU A 519 -4.92 -24.23 -2.85
CA LEU A 519 -5.13 -23.56 -1.58
C LEU A 519 -3.76 -23.15 -1.01
N GLN A 520 -3.52 -21.84 -0.93
CA GLN A 520 -2.28 -21.31 -0.37
C GLN A 520 -2.38 -21.27 1.17
N VAL A 521 -1.47 -21.94 1.86
CA VAL A 521 -1.36 -21.90 3.32
C VAL A 521 -0.41 -20.77 3.72
N ILE A 522 -0.88 -19.85 4.56
CA ILE A 522 -0.14 -18.66 4.99
C ILE A 522 0.01 -18.69 6.51
N PRO A 523 1.25 -18.72 7.03
CA PRO A 523 1.48 -18.70 8.48
C PRO A 523 1.29 -17.29 9.03
N VAL A 524 0.63 -17.18 10.20
CA VAL A 524 0.45 -15.95 10.96
C VAL A 524 0.78 -16.21 12.43
N ASP A 525 1.46 -15.27 13.08
CA ASP A 525 1.90 -15.39 14.48
C ASP A 525 1.05 -14.50 15.40
N ASN A 526 0.56 -13.38 14.87
CA ASN A 526 -0.19 -12.40 15.64
C ASN A 526 -1.24 -11.68 14.77
N ILE A 527 -2.07 -10.87 15.42
CA ILE A 527 -3.13 -10.10 14.75
C ILE A 527 -2.55 -9.07 13.76
N SER A 528 -1.37 -8.51 14.01
CA SER A 528 -0.70 -7.58 13.12
C SER A 528 -0.34 -8.25 11.78
N ASP A 529 0.08 -9.52 11.80
CA ASP A 529 0.31 -10.30 10.58
C ASP A 529 -1.00 -10.42 9.77
N LEU A 530 -2.13 -10.72 10.44
CA LEU A 530 -3.44 -10.81 9.78
C LEU A 530 -3.91 -9.45 9.23
N MET A 531 -3.71 -8.36 10.00
CA MET A 531 -4.03 -7.01 9.54
C MET A 531 -3.25 -6.65 8.28
N THR A 532 -1.95 -6.95 8.28
CA THR A 532 -1.09 -6.74 7.12
C THR A 532 -1.50 -7.65 5.94
N GLU A 533 -1.77 -8.94 6.22
CA GLU A 533 -2.10 -9.92 5.19
C GLU A 533 -3.51 -9.73 4.58
N ILE A 534 -4.48 -9.28 5.36
CA ILE A 534 -5.87 -9.13 4.92
C ILE A 534 -6.16 -7.71 4.45
N PHE A 535 -5.78 -6.69 5.23
CA PHE A 535 -6.16 -5.30 5.01
C PHE A 535 -5.00 -4.40 4.58
N GLN A 536 -3.75 -4.90 4.61
CA GLN A 536 -2.52 -4.14 4.33
C GLN A 536 -2.27 -2.99 5.31
N ILE A 537 -2.71 -3.16 6.54
CA ILE A 537 -2.52 -2.22 7.62
C ILE A 537 -1.44 -2.74 8.53
N SER A 538 -0.41 -1.93 8.79
CA SER A 538 0.59 -2.17 9.83
C SER A 538 0.11 -1.58 11.16
N LEU A 539 0.20 -2.37 12.24
CA LEU A 539 -0.09 -1.95 13.61
C LEU A 539 1.17 -1.43 14.28
#